data_6e2484e1379a245fd881cb3591667ac4
#
_entry.id   6e2484e1379a245fd881cb3591667ac4
#
_cell.length_a   1.000
_cell.length_b   1.000
_cell.length_c   1.000
_cell.angle_alpha   90.00
_cell.angle_beta   90.00
_cell.angle_gamma   90.00
#
_symmetry.space_group_name_H-M   'P 1'
#
loop_
_entity.id
_entity.type
_entity.pdbx_description
1 polymer ?
#
loop_
_entity_poly.entity_id
_entity_poly.type
_entity_poly.pdbx_seq_one_letter_code
_entity_poly.pdbx_strand_id
1 'polypeptide(L)'
;MVEKKKQAVKKKKINSDKKNKVDKISWKAGNMLYPLPAIMVSLTDKAGNSNIITLAWAGTICTNPPMLSVSIRPERYSYDIIKETGEFVVNLTTKELTYATDYCGVKSGRDVDKFKEMKLTKLDSEKIKAVAIAESPVNIECKVREIMELGSHSLFIADVVNLRVDGKLLDEKGRFNLAKSELIAYSHGRYYELGKELGSFGYSVRKEGKTDNKPQNTGKEIRTKKATEQNAKKNKFAEKLQADRKKSDTGKHKKGRK
;
A
#
# COMPACT_ATOMS: atom_id res chain seq x y z
N MET A 1 5.78 -26.58 52.66
CA MET A 1 6.76 -27.06 51.65
C MET A 1 6.03 -27.11 50.31
N VAL A 2 6.22 -26.12 49.45
CA VAL A 2 5.59 -26.04 48.13
C VAL A 2 6.70 -26.20 47.10
N GLU A 3 6.72 -27.38 46.48
CA GLU A 3 7.67 -27.75 45.43
C GLU A 3 7.35 -26.94 44.13
N LYS A 4 8.23 -26.02 43.79
CA LYS A 4 8.20 -25.32 42.51
C LYS A 4 8.65 -26.28 41.40
N LYS A 5 7.71 -26.84 40.64
CA LYS A 5 8.02 -27.54 39.38
C LYS A 5 8.53 -26.53 38.35
N LYS A 6 9.84 -26.49 38.17
CA LYS A 6 10.49 -25.84 37.04
C LYS A 6 10.21 -26.67 35.77
N GLN A 7 9.27 -26.24 34.95
CA GLN A 7 9.15 -26.77 33.59
C GLN A 7 10.30 -26.18 32.76
N ALA A 8 11.34 -26.97 32.58
CA ALA A 8 12.41 -26.71 31.65
C ALA A 8 11.85 -26.85 30.19
N VAL A 9 11.72 -25.75 29.49
CA VAL A 9 11.49 -25.76 28.04
C VAL A 9 12.73 -26.41 27.41
N LYS A 10 12.63 -27.71 27.08
CA LYS A 10 13.65 -28.42 26.31
C LYS A 10 13.79 -27.73 24.97
N LYS A 11 14.86 -26.93 24.78
CA LYS A 11 15.36 -26.58 23.45
C LYS A 11 15.55 -27.94 22.74
N LYS A 12 14.68 -28.23 21.73
CA LYS A 12 14.92 -29.35 20.84
C LYS A 12 16.26 -29.09 20.17
N LYS A 13 17.34 -29.70 20.65
CA LYS A 13 18.56 -29.88 19.88
C LYS A 13 18.14 -30.57 18.61
N ILE A 14 18.31 -29.91 17.47
CA ILE A 14 18.22 -30.55 16.17
C ILE A 14 19.34 -31.59 16.22
N ASN A 15 18.96 -32.86 16.35
CA ASN A 15 19.90 -33.96 16.39
C ASN A 15 20.63 -33.99 15.03
N SER A 16 21.89 -33.57 15.03
CA SER A 16 22.77 -33.51 13.84
C SER A 16 23.11 -34.89 13.26
N ASP A 17 22.73 -35.98 13.93
CA ASP A 17 23.22 -37.31 13.60
C ASP A 17 22.26 -38.18 12.76
N LYS A 18 21.04 -37.75 12.51
CA LYS A 18 20.29 -38.22 11.37
C LYS A 18 20.64 -37.31 10.20
N LYS A 19 21.65 -37.65 9.41
CA LYS A 19 21.76 -37.21 8.01
C LYS A 19 20.47 -37.60 7.33
N ASN A 20 19.42 -36.75 7.48
CA ASN A 20 18.25 -36.83 6.62
C ASN A 20 18.82 -36.63 5.23
N LYS A 21 18.90 -37.71 4.47
CA LYS A 21 19.29 -37.67 3.06
C LYS A 21 18.24 -36.76 2.41
N VAL A 22 18.58 -35.49 2.22
CA VAL A 22 17.68 -34.54 1.56
C VAL A 22 17.68 -34.92 0.11
N ASP A 23 16.60 -35.54 -0.32
CA ASP A 23 16.41 -35.94 -1.71
C ASP A 23 15.94 -34.75 -2.54
N LYS A 24 16.90 -33.95 -3.00
CA LYS A 24 16.67 -32.84 -3.91
C LYS A 24 17.07 -33.22 -5.32
N ILE A 25 16.16 -33.05 -6.24
CA ILE A 25 16.43 -33.22 -7.66
C ILE A 25 16.61 -31.88 -8.35
N SER A 26 17.43 -31.84 -9.39
CA SER A 26 17.54 -30.67 -10.25
C SER A 26 16.25 -30.49 -11.04
N TRP A 27 15.74 -29.24 -11.06
CA TRP A 27 14.56 -28.86 -11.80
C TRP A 27 14.89 -27.86 -12.89
N LYS A 28 14.07 -27.78 -13.89
CA LYS A 28 14.15 -26.80 -14.97
C LYS A 28 14.11 -25.37 -14.34
N ALA A 29 14.98 -24.47 -14.82
CA ALA A 29 14.95 -23.07 -14.43
C ALA A 29 13.59 -22.44 -14.73
N GLY A 30 13.05 -21.71 -13.76
CA GLY A 30 11.72 -21.08 -13.84
C GLY A 30 11.40 -20.20 -12.66
N ASN A 31 10.20 -19.61 -12.67
CA ASN A 31 9.73 -18.69 -11.67
C ASN A 31 9.22 -19.43 -10.43
N MET A 32 10.04 -19.50 -9.38
CA MET A 32 9.73 -20.24 -8.15
C MET A 32 9.84 -19.38 -6.88
N LEU A 33 9.96 -18.08 -7.02
CA LEU A 33 9.93 -17.17 -5.86
C LEU A 33 8.47 -16.94 -5.44
N TYR A 34 8.01 -17.70 -4.46
CA TYR A 34 6.65 -17.63 -3.91
C TYR A 34 6.67 -17.72 -2.39
N PRO A 35 5.64 -17.22 -1.67
CA PRO A 35 4.48 -16.48 -2.17
C PRO A 35 4.81 -15.07 -2.61
N LEU A 36 3.96 -14.51 -3.48
CA LEU A 36 4.04 -13.14 -3.96
C LEU A 36 2.82 -12.35 -3.49
N PRO A 37 2.88 -11.01 -3.40
CA PRO A 37 1.69 -10.23 -3.24
C PRO A 37 0.80 -10.41 -4.48
N ALA A 38 -0.50 -10.51 -4.30
CA ALA A 38 -1.45 -10.23 -5.36
C ALA A 38 -1.87 -8.78 -5.20
N ILE A 39 -1.75 -7.95 -6.23
CA ILE A 39 -2.13 -6.53 -6.16
C ILE A 39 -2.95 -6.13 -7.37
N MET A 40 -3.89 -5.21 -7.19
CA MET A 40 -4.53 -4.51 -8.30
C MET A 40 -3.83 -3.17 -8.51
N VAL A 41 -3.36 -2.93 -9.74
CA VAL A 41 -2.77 -1.65 -10.14
C VAL A 41 -3.80 -0.90 -10.95
N SER A 42 -4.25 0.25 -10.46
CA SER A 42 -5.15 1.16 -11.15
C SER A 42 -4.40 2.33 -11.75
N LEU A 43 -4.90 2.82 -12.86
CA LEU A 43 -4.27 3.84 -13.69
C LEU A 43 -5.33 4.62 -14.45
N THR A 44 -4.99 5.81 -14.91
CA THR A 44 -5.87 6.67 -15.71
C THR A 44 -5.08 7.21 -16.90
N ASP A 45 -5.63 7.08 -18.11
CA ASP A 45 -5.01 7.59 -19.33
C ASP A 45 -5.14 9.13 -19.43
N LYS A 46 -4.53 9.72 -20.44
CA LYS A 46 -4.60 11.18 -20.67
C LYS A 46 -6.00 11.67 -21.01
N ALA A 47 -6.87 10.80 -21.48
CA ALA A 47 -8.27 11.12 -21.80
C ALA A 47 -9.20 11.00 -20.56
N GLY A 48 -8.67 10.54 -19.42
CA GLY A 48 -9.43 10.36 -18.18
C GLY A 48 -10.06 8.97 -18.02
N ASN A 49 -9.81 8.03 -18.93
CA ASN A 49 -10.30 6.66 -18.80
C ASN A 49 -9.46 5.88 -17.80
N SER A 50 -10.10 5.21 -16.87
CA SER A 50 -9.42 4.44 -15.84
C SER A 50 -9.46 2.95 -16.13
N ASN A 51 -8.38 2.23 -15.82
CA ASN A 51 -8.29 0.79 -15.96
C ASN A 51 -7.63 0.17 -14.73
N ILE A 52 -7.75 -1.16 -14.59
CA ILE A 52 -7.13 -1.97 -13.55
C ILE A 52 -6.40 -3.15 -14.20
N ILE A 53 -5.21 -3.47 -13.68
CA ILE A 53 -4.50 -4.71 -13.99
C ILE A 53 -4.08 -5.39 -12.70
N THR A 54 -4.22 -6.72 -12.64
CA THR A 54 -3.70 -7.51 -11.53
C THR A 54 -2.29 -7.95 -11.81
N LEU A 55 -1.40 -7.74 -10.84
CA LEU A 55 0.00 -8.12 -10.91
C LEU A 55 0.40 -8.91 -9.67
N ALA A 56 1.35 -9.84 -9.86
CA ALA A 56 2.03 -10.55 -8.79
C ALA A 56 3.55 -10.29 -8.80
N TRP A 57 4.12 -9.91 -9.95
CA TRP A 57 5.52 -9.52 -10.04
C TRP A 57 5.69 -8.08 -9.55
N ALA A 58 5.68 -7.91 -8.22
CA ALA A 58 5.77 -6.62 -7.56
C ALA A 58 6.50 -6.75 -6.22
N GLY A 59 7.15 -5.68 -5.78
CA GLY A 59 7.83 -5.67 -4.49
C GLY A 59 8.38 -4.31 -4.10
N THR A 60 8.58 -4.14 -2.79
CA THR A 60 9.31 -2.99 -2.23
C THR A 60 10.79 -3.17 -2.54
N ILE A 61 11.45 -2.13 -3.07
CA ILE A 61 12.86 -2.19 -3.47
C ILE A 61 13.76 -1.22 -2.70
N CYS A 62 13.21 -0.16 -2.14
CA CYS A 62 13.95 0.80 -1.34
C CYS A 62 13.09 1.38 -0.22
N THR A 63 13.70 1.64 0.94
CA THR A 63 13.01 2.23 2.09
C THR A 63 13.20 3.74 2.17
N ASN A 64 14.36 4.25 1.77
CA ASN A 64 14.66 5.68 1.79
C ASN A 64 15.51 6.06 0.57
N PRO A 65 14.91 6.71 -0.45
CA PRO A 65 13.48 7.04 -0.57
C PRO A 65 12.60 5.81 -0.68
N PRO A 66 11.30 5.89 -0.31
CA PRO A 66 10.40 4.74 -0.44
C PRO A 66 10.10 4.45 -1.91
N MET A 67 10.41 3.25 -2.35
CA MET A 67 10.27 2.82 -3.74
C MET A 67 9.73 1.39 -3.83
N LEU A 68 8.98 1.13 -4.88
CA LEU A 68 8.54 -0.20 -5.26
C LEU A 68 8.75 -0.44 -6.76
N SER A 69 8.64 -1.69 -7.16
CA SER A 69 8.64 -2.08 -8.57
C SER A 69 7.44 -2.93 -8.93
N VAL A 70 7.01 -2.84 -10.18
CA VAL A 70 6.04 -3.72 -10.81
C VAL A 70 6.55 -4.15 -12.18
N SER A 71 6.39 -5.43 -12.54
CA SER A 71 6.75 -5.93 -13.87
C SER A 71 5.49 -6.18 -14.69
N ILE A 72 5.44 -5.60 -15.88
CA ILE A 72 4.27 -5.65 -16.77
C ILE A 72 4.74 -6.10 -18.16
N ARG A 73 3.95 -6.95 -18.79
CA ARG A 73 4.18 -7.38 -20.17
C ARG A 73 3.78 -6.28 -21.16
N PRO A 74 4.57 -5.98 -22.21
CA PRO A 74 4.27 -4.95 -23.18
C PRO A 74 2.90 -5.09 -23.88
N GLU A 75 2.41 -6.31 -24.09
CA GLU A 75 1.11 -6.57 -24.72
C GLU A 75 -0.11 -6.22 -23.86
N ARG A 76 0.08 -5.96 -22.57
CA ARG A 76 -1.01 -5.60 -21.65
C ARG A 76 -1.49 -4.16 -21.91
N TYR A 77 -2.80 -3.96 -21.98
CA TYR A 77 -3.42 -2.63 -22.20
C TYR A 77 -2.90 -1.55 -21.24
N SER A 78 -2.64 -1.89 -19.99
CA SER A 78 -2.12 -0.97 -18.98
C SER A 78 -0.67 -0.54 -19.19
N TYR A 79 0.10 -1.27 -20.02
CA TYR A 79 1.52 -1.00 -20.23
C TYR A 79 1.75 0.38 -20.84
N ASP A 80 1.10 0.65 -21.99
CA ASP A 80 1.26 1.91 -22.70
C ASP A 80 0.74 3.09 -21.88
N ILE A 81 -0.36 2.89 -21.15
CA ILE A 81 -0.93 3.93 -20.27
C ILE A 81 0.06 4.34 -19.19
N ILE A 82 0.68 3.38 -18.47
CA ILE A 82 1.67 3.69 -17.44
C ILE A 82 2.92 4.31 -18.05
N LYS A 83 3.38 3.82 -19.20
CA LYS A 83 4.55 4.35 -19.90
C LYS A 83 4.32 5.82 -20.33
N GLU A 84 3.09 6.14 -20.74
CA GLU A 84 2.73 7.48 -21.20
C GLU A 84 2.47 8.46 -20.05
N THR A 85 1.79 8.03 -18.97
CA THR A 85 1.38 8.90 -17.86
C THR A 85 2.43 8.98 -16.75
N GLY A 86 3.26 7.95 -16.61
CA GLY A 86 4.23 7.84 -15.52
C GLY A 86 3.61 7.67 -14.15
N GLU A 87 2.31 7.36 -14.06
CA GLU A 87 1.58 7.34 -12.79
C GLU A 87 0.70 6.10 -12.65
N PHE A 88 0.64 5.54 -11.44
CA PHE A 88 -0.27 4.44 -11.10
C PHE A 88 -0.50 4.33 -9.60
N VAL A 89 -1.54 3.62 -9.20
CA VAL A 89 -1.81 3.29 -7.79
C VAL A 89 -1.73 1.80 -7.60
N VAL A 90 -0.95 1.36 -6.61
CA VAL A 90 -0.99 -0.02 -6.11
C VAL A 90 -2.05 -0.12 -5.03
N ASN A 91 -3.04 -0.99 -5.25
CA ASN A 91 -4.13 -1.27 -4.32
C ASN A 91 -3.92 -2.67 -3.74
N LEU A 92 -3.73 -2.78 -2.42
CA LEU A 92 -3.60 -4.06 -1.76
C LEU A 92 -4.93 -4.81 -1.81
N THR A 93 -4.86 -6.12 -2.00
CA THR A 93 -6.04 -6.95 -2.19
C THR A 93 -6.33 -7.82 -0.98
N THR A 94 -7.62 -7.97 -0.69
CA THR A 94 -8.14 -8.71 0.46
C THR A 94 -8.86 -9.98 0.01
N LYS A 95 -9.23 -10.81 0.96
CA LYS A 95 -10.09 -11.96 0.75
C LYS A 95 -11.37 -11.58 -0.03
N GLU A 96 -12.02 -10.48 0.35
CA GLU A 96 -13.24 -10.02 -0.30
C GLU A 96 -13.01 -9.57 -1.75
N LEU A 97 -11.83 -9.02 -2.04
CA LEU A 97 -11.44 -8.57 -3.38
C LEU A 97 -10.89 -9.68 -4.28
N THR A 98 -10.80 -10.94 -3.81
CA THR A 98 -10.15 -12.02 -4.57
C THR A 98 -10.78 -12.23 -5.95
N TYR A 99 -12.11 -12.22 -6.07
CA TYR A 99 -12.79 -12.37 -7.35
C TYR A 99 -12.46 -11.23 -8.32
N ALA A 100 -12.52 -9.99 -7.86
CA ALA A 100 -12.16 -8.82 -8.66
C ALA A 100 -10.66 -8.84 -9.03
N THR A 101 -9.80 -9.30 -8.12
CA THR A 101 -8.37 -9.46 -8.36
C THR A 101 -8.11 -10.43 -9.52
N ASP A 102 -8.75 -11.59 -9.53
CA ASP A 102 -8.62 -12.55 -10.62
C ASP A 102 -9.18 -11.99 -11.94
N TYR A 103 -10.41 -11.49 -11.91
CA TYR A 103 -11.06 -10.91 -13.10
C TYR A 103 -10.22 -9.82 -13.76
N CYS A 104 -9.69 -8.87 -12.97
CA CYS A 104 -8.85 -7.78 -13.47
C CYS A 104 -7.51 -8.23 -14.05
N GLY A 105 -7.04 -9.43 -13.68
CA GLY A 105 -5.84 -10.06 -14.24
C GLY A 105 -6.08 -10.77 -15.56
N VAL A 106 -7.29 -11.31 -15.76
CA VAL A 106 -7.65 -12.13 -16.93
C VAL A 106 -8.23 -11.28 -18.06
N LYS A 107 -9.22 -10.44 -17.76
CA LYS A 107 -9.88 -9.59 -18.77
C LYS A 107 -9.02 -8.40 -19.19
N SER A 108 -9.16 -8.01 -20.46
CA SER A 108 -8.50 -6.82 -20.98
C SER A 108 -9.35 -5.56 -20.78
N GLY A 109 -8.71 -4.44 -20.42
CA GLY A 109 -9.37 -3.13 -20.39
C GLY A 109 -9.70 -2.57 -21.76
N ARG A 110 -9.25 -3.23 -22.86
CA ARG A 110 -9.72 -2.92 -24.23
C ARG A 110 -11.14 -3.37 -24.48
N ASP A 111 -11.58 -4.41 -23.75
CA ASP A 111 -12.84 -5.10 -24.00
C ASP A 111 -13.92 -4.75 -22.97
N VAL A 112 -13.51 -4.40 -21.73
CA VAL A 112 -14.44 -4.18 -20.61
C VAL A 112 -13.99 -3.04 -19.70
N ASP A 113 -14.95 -2.33 -19.11
CA ASP A 113 -14.73 -1.42 -17.99
C ASP A 113 -14.70 -2.22 -16.68
N LYS A 114 -13.50 -2.47 -16.18
CA LYS A 114 -13.29 -3.31 -14.99
C LYS A 114 -13.81 -2.70 -13.69
N PHE A 115 -13.83 -1.37 -13.57
CA PHE A 115 -14.46 -0.71 -12.43
C PHE A 115 -15.96 -0.99 -12.38
N LYS A 116 -16.62 -0.85 -13.54
CA LYS A 116 -18.05 -1.11 -13.67
C LYS A 116 -18.40 -2.59 -13.48
N GLU A 117 -17.69 -3.49 -14.19
CA GLU A 117 -17.96 -4.94 -14.12
C GLU A 117 -17.77 -5.50 -12.71
N MET A 118 -16.74 -5.07 -11.99
CA MET A 118 -16.43 -5.53 -10.63
C MET A 118 -17.10 -4.67 -9.56
N LYS A 119 -17.90 -3.68 -9.93
CA LYS A 119 -18.58 -2.74 -9.04
C LYS A 119 -17.61 -2.08 -8.05
N LEU A 120 -16.41 -1.75 -8.53
CA LEU A 120 -15.39 -1.08 -7.76
C LEU A 120 -15.56 0.43 -7.85
N THR A 121 -15.34 1.13 -6.74
CA THR A 121 -15.49 2.57 -6.64
C THR A 121 -14.16 3.26 -6.93
N LYS A 122 -14.17 4.21 -7.87
CA LYS A 122 -13.01 5.07 -8.13
C LYS A 122 -12.85 6.05 -6.97
N LEU A 123 -11.63 6.17 -6.47
CA LEU A 123 -11.24 7.10 -5.43
C LEU A 123 -10.13 8.00 -5.95
N ASP A 124 -10.37 9.32 -5.97
CA ASP A 124 -9.38 10.28 -6.45
C ASP A 124 -8.10 10.22 -5.61
N SER A 125 -6.96 10.19 -6.28
CA SER A 125 -5.65 10.28 -5.65
C SER A 125 -5.34 11.71 -5.18
N GLU A 126 -4.43 11.86 -4.21
CA GLU A 126 -4.04 13.17 -3.69
C GLU A 126 -2.82 13.78 -4.40
N LYS A 127 -1.93 12.96 -4.95
CA LYS A 127 -0.61 13.39 -5.48
C LYS A 127 -0.41 13.08 -6.97
N ILE A 128 -1.31 12.28 -7.54
CA ILE A 128 -1.24 11.84 -8.94
C ILE A 128 -2.66 11.88 -9.56
N LYS A 129 -2.75 11.70 -10.87
CA LYS A 129 -4.03 11.69 -11.59
C LYS A 129 -4.67 10.30 -11.67
N ALA A 130 -3.87 9.24 -11.52
CA ALA A 130 -4.38 7.88 -11.51
C ALA A 130 -5.32 7.66 -10.32
N VAL A 131 -6.51 7.10 -10.56
CA VAL A 131 -7.48 6.82 -9.50
C VAL A 131 -7.09 5.58 -8.69
N ALA A 132 -7.43 5.57 -7.41
CA ALA A 132 -7.34 4.41 -6.53
C ALA A 132 -8.66 3.60 -6.53
N ILE A 133 -8.63 2.42 -5.90
CA ILE A 133 -9.80 1.57 -5.64
C ILE A 133 -10.22 1.81 -4.17
N ALA A 134 -11.43 2.31 -3.94
CA ALA A 134 -11.91 2.68 -2.62
C ALA A 134 -12.03 1.47 -1.66
N GLU A 135 -12.36 0.30 -2.18
CA GLU A 135 -12.52 -0.94 -1.42
C GLU A 135 -11.18 -1.55 -0.96
N SER A 136 -10.07 -1.08 -1.52
CA SER A 136 -8.73 -1.51 -1.08
C SER A 136 -8.36 -0.91 0.28
N PRO A 137 -7.86 -1.70 1.23
CA PRO A 137 -7.50 -1.20 2.56
C PRO A 137 -6.27 -0.27 2.55
N VAL A 138 -5.46 -0.35 1.50
CA VAL A 138 -4.24 0.45 1.32
C VAL A 138 -4.05 0.80 -0.15
N ASN A 139 -3.95 2.08 -0.43
CA ASN A 139 -3.65 2.61 -1.76
C ASN A 139 -2.28 3.31 -1.72
N ILE A 140 -1.39 2.93 -2.61
CA ILE A 140 -0.01 3.43 -2.71
C ILE A 140 0.11 4.19 -4.02
N GLU A 141 0.17 5.52 -3.96
CA GLU A 141 0.31 6.38 -5.13
C GLU A 141 1.77 6.42 -5.59
N CYS A 142 2.01 6.13 -6.85
CA CYS A 142 3.33 5.91 -7.40
C CYS A 142 3.58 6.80 -8.62
N LYS A 143 4.83 7.31 -8.72
CA LYS A 143 5.37 7.92 -9.94
C LYS A 143 6.52 7.10 -10.48
N VAL A 144 6.44 6.75 -11.76
CA VAL A 144 7.50 5.98 -12.44
C VAL A 144 8.78 6.83 -12.46
N ARG A 145 9.87 6.23 -12.02
CA ARG A 145 11.22 6.81 -12.06
C ARG A 145 12.01 6.27 -13.25
N GLU A 146 11.90 4.96 -13.48
CA GLU A 146 12.67 4.25 -14.48
C GLU A 146 11.90 3.06 -15.04
N ILE A 147 12.11 2.75 -16.30
CA ILE A 147 11.55 1.58 -16.97
C ILE A 147 12.71 0.78 -17.55
N MET A 148 12.82 -0.48 -17.14
CA MET A 148 13.87 -1.41 -17.60
C MET A 148 13.23 -2.55 -18.39
N GLU A 149 13.62 -2.73 -19.64
CA GLU A 149 13.15 -3.82 -20.49
C GLU A 149 13.93 -5.10 -20.19
N LEU A 150 13.22 -6.18 -19.82
CA LEU A 150 13.81 -7.45 -19.36
C LEU A 150 13.42 -8.64 -20.26
N GLY A 151 13.02 -8.40 -21.48
CA GLY A 151 12.51 -9.43 -22.40
C GLY A 151 10.99 -9.52 -22.37
N SER A 152 10.40 -10.58 -21.78
CA SER A 152 8.92 -10.75 -21.75
C SER A 152 8.18 -9.71 -20.87
N HIS A 153 8.88 -9.00 -20.02
CA HIS A 153 8.35 -7.96 -19.14
C HIS A 153 9.26 -6.75 -19.13
N SER A 154 8.68 -5.58 -18.88
CA SER A 154 9.44 -4.41 -18.44
C SER A 154 9.20 -4.19 -16.95
N LEU A 155 10.27 -3.86 -16.23
CA LEU A 155 10.26 -3.49 -14.83
C LEU A 155 10.05 -1.98 -14.70
N PHE A 156 8.96 -1.57 -14.08
CA PHE A 156 8.68 -0.20 -13.72
C PHE A 156 9.14 0.04 -12.29
N ILE A 157 10.17 0.83 -12.12
CA ILE A 157 10.67 1.30 -10.82
C ILE A 157 9.96 2.61 -10.51
N ALA A 158 9.33 2.72 -9.35
CA ALA A 158 8.52 3.87 -9.00
C ALA A 158 8.76 4.39 -7.60
N ASP A 159 8.73 5.71 -7.44
CA ASP A 159 8.70 6.40 -6.17
C ASP A 159 7.30 6.30 -5.56
N VAL A 160 7.23 5.97 -4.28
CA VAL A 160 6.00 6.07 -3.50
C VAL A 160 5.81 7.52 -3.07
N VAL A 161 4.85 8.22 -3.67
CA VAL A 161 4.62 9.65 -3.43
C VAL A 161 3.52 9.95 -2.42
N ASN A 162 2.63 8.97 -2.16
CA ASN A 162 1.62 9.04 -1.11
C ASN A 162 1.16 7.64 -0.70
N LEU A 163 0.65 7.53 0.52
CA LEU A 163 0.07 6.30 1.08
C LEU A 163 -1.25 6.65 1.77
N ARG A 164 -2.32 5.98 1.36
CA ARG A 164 -3.64 6.09 1.98
C ARG A 164 -4.02 4.76 2.58
N VAL A 165 -4.61 4.79 3.76
CA VAL A 165 -5.02 3.58 4.50
C VAL A 165 -6.45 3.73 5.00
N ASP A 166 -7.19 2.63 5.06
CA ASP A 166 -8.51 2.62 5.68
C ASP A 166 -8.38 2.95 7.17
N GLY A 167 -9.16 3.93 7.63
CA GLY A 167 -9.18 4.35 9.03
C GLY A 167 -9.53 3.23 10.01
N LYS A 168 -10.27 2.21 9.58
CA LYS A 168 -10.59 1.01 10.37
C LYS A 168 -9.35 0.20 10.77
N LEU A 169 -8.26 0.34 10.03
CA LEU A 169 -6.98 -0.32 10.32
C LEU A 169 -6.14 0.43 11.37
N LEU A 170 -6.60 1.60 11.81
CA LEU A 170 -5.97 2.34 12.90
C LEU A 170 -6.64 1.95 14.22
N ASP A 171 -5.82 1.77 15.27
CA ASP A 171 -6.33 1.62 16.62
C ASP A 171 -6.67 3.00 17.25
N GLU A 172 -7.24 3.00 18.46
CA GLU A 172 -7.60 4.21 19.20
C GLU A 172 -6.40 5.17 19.41
N LYS A 173 -5.19 4.64 19.42
CA LYS A 173 -3.93 5.40 19.50
C LYS A 173 -3.39 5.80 18.12
N GLY A 174 -4.13 5.48 17.05
CA GLY A 174 -3.77 5.74 15.67
C GLY A 174 -2.61 4.91 15.15
N ARG A 175 -2.34 3.73 15.73
CA ARG A 175 -1.35 2.78 15.23
C ARG A 175 -1.98 1.92 14.15
N PHE A 176 -1.26 1.78 13.04
CA PHE A 176 -1.70 1.01 11.91
C PHE A 176 -1.55 -0.50 12.15
N ASN A 177 -2.61 -1.26 11.89
CA ASN A 177 -2.62 -2.71 12.00
C ASN A 177 -3.05 -3.36 10.69
N LEU A 178 -2.08 -3.63 9.81
CA LEU A 178 -2.30 -4.23 8.50
C LEU A 178 -2.84 -5.68 8.61
N ALA A 179 -2.56 -6.41 9.69
CA ALA A 179 -3.02 -7.78 9.85
C ALA A 179 -4.56 -7.91 9.90
N LYS A 180 -5.27 -6.82 10.23
CA LYS A 180 -6.75 -6.77 10.21
C LYS A 180 -7.36 -6.67 8.82
N SER A 181 -6.56 -6.49 7.78
CA SER A 181 -7.07 -6.25 6.42
C SER A 181 -7.29 -7.53 5.60
N GLU A 182 -7.00 -8.71 6.14
CA GLU A 182 -7.19 -10.01 5.49
C GLU A 182 -6.58 -10.07 4.08
N LEU A 183 -5.32 -9.61 3.96
CA LEU A 183 -4.60 -9.61 2.68
C LEU A 183 -4.45 -11.03 2.14
N ILE A 184 -4.40 -11.14 0.81
CA ILE A 184 -4.15 -12.38 0.11
C ILE A 184 -2.74 -12.41 -0.50
N ALA A 185 -2.25 -13.63 -0.72
CA ALA A 185 -1.00 -13.91 -1.42
C ALA A 185 -1.26 -14.77 -2.66
N TYR A 186 -0.42 -14.61 -3.68
CA TYR A 186 -0.42 -15.43 -4.87
C TYR A 186 0.71 -16.47 -4.81
N SER A 187 0.39 -17.72 -5.04
CA SER A 187 1.38 -18.79 -5.12
C SER A 187 1.01 -19.80 -6.17
N HIS A 188 1.87 -19.98 -7.17
CA HIS A 188 1.79 -21.03 -8.17
C HIS A 188 0.41 -21.16 -8.84
N GLY A 189 -0.16 -20.04 -9.30
CA GLY A 189 -1.45 -20.01 -9.99
C GLY A 189 -2.68 -20.03 -9.07
N ARG A 190 -2.49 -19.79 -7.76
CA ARG A 190 -3.59 -19.80 -6.77
C ARG A 190 -3.47 -18.63 -5.81
N TYR A 191 -4.61 -18.20 -5.27
CA TYR A 191 -4.70 -17.19 -4.23
C TYR A 191 -4.87 -17.87 -2.86
N TYR A 192 -4.21 -17.32 -1.83
CA TYR A 192 -4.22 -17.84 -0.47
C TYR A 192 -4.44 -16.71 0.53
N GLU A 193 -5.17 -16.99 1.60
CA GLU A 193 -5.20 -16.14 2.77
C GLU A 193 -3.85 -16.22 3.51
N LEU A 194 -3.44 -15.15 4.18
CA LEU A 194 -2.34 -15.19 5.12
C LEU A 194 -2.78 -15.96 6.37
N GLY A 195 -2.00 -16.95 6.74
CA GLY A 195 -2.28 -17.77 7.91
C GLY A 195 -2.02 -17.04 9.25
N LYS A 196 -2.01 -17.83 10.33
CA LYS A 196 -1.74 -17.32 11.69
C LYS A 196 -0.34 -16.72 11.78
N GLU A 197 -0.21 -15.60 12.50
CA GLU A 197 1.07 -14.99 12.83
C GLU A 197 2.00 -16.00 13.53
N LEU A 198 3.22 -16.09 13.05
CA LEU A 198 4.26 -17.00 13.59
C LEU A 198 5.20 -16.29 14.56
N GLY A 199 5.28 -14.98 14.52
CA GLY A 199 6.13 -14.14 15.37
C GLY A 199 6.42 -12.79 14.74
N SER A 200 6.79 -11.83 15.57
CA SER A 200 7.18 -10.48 15.12
C SER A 200 8.66 -10.44 14.71
N PHE A 201 9.03 -9.46 13.88
CA PHE A 201 10.43 -9.27 13.48
C PHE A 201 11.35 -9.18 14.70
N GLY A 202 12.42 -9.98 14.69
CA GLY A 202 13.40 -10.05 15.78
C GLY A 202 13.00 -10.95 16.98
N TYR A 203 11.87 -11.67 16.91
CA TYR A 203 11.44 -12.55 18.01
C TYR A 203 12.46 -13.63 18.34
N SER A 204 13.24 -14.11 17.37
CA SER A 204 14.22 -15.19 17.54
C SER A 204 15.44 -14.83 18.40
N VAL A 205 15.75 -13.53 18.50
CA VAL A 205 16.89 -13.01 19.28
C VAL A 205 16.46 -12.20 20.50
N ARG A 206 15.16 -12.22 20.81
CA ARG A 206 14.59 -11.48 21.93
C ARG A 206 14.96 -12.16 23.25
N LYS A 207 15.44 -11.39 24.22
CA LYS A 207 15.69 -11.88 25.57
C LYS A 207 14.33 -12.18 26.25
N GLU A 208 14.25 -13.32 26.96
CA GLU A 208 13.06 -13.69 27.72
C GLU A 208 12.67 -12.56 28.70
N GLY A 209 11.39 -12.21 28.75
CA GLY A 209 10.85 -11.19 29.67
C GLY A 209 10.57 -9.79 29.07
N LYS A 210 10.85 -9.54 27.78
CA LYS A 210 10.42 -8.29 27.11
C LYS A 210 9.18 -8.55 26.27
N THR A 211 8.04 -8.02 26.72
CA THR A 211 6.78 -8.00 25.96
C THR A 211 6.84 -7.02 24.79
N ASP A 212 6.02 -7.25 23.75
CA ASP A 212 5.93 -6.48 22.51
C ASP A 212 5.38 -5.05 22.68
N ASN A 213 5.99 -4.24 23.56
CA ASN A 213 5.56 -2.86 23.80
C ASN A 213 6.37 -1.79 23.05
N LYS A 214 7.15 -2.16 22.01
CA LYS A 214 7.71 -1.13 21.13
C LYS A 214 6.66 -0.69 20.11
N PRO A 215 6.28 0.60 20.09
CA PRO A 215 5.43 1.11 19.04
C PRO A 215 6.17 0.94 17.70
N GLN A 216 5.53 0.30 16.73
CA GLN A 216 5.96 0.40 15.34
C GLN A 216 5.96 1.88 14.98
N ASN A 217 7.08 2.34 14.43
CA ASN A 217 7.36 3.74 14.12
C ASN A 217 6.23 4.30 13.24
N THR A 218 5.29 4.98 13.87
CA THR A 218 4.17 5.60 13.17
C THR A 218 4.63 6.97 12.72
N GLY A 219 4.64 7.21 11.42
CA GLY A 219 4.99 8.50 10.78
C GLY A 219 4.12 9.69 11.22
N LYS A 220 3.67 9.73 12.48
CA LYS A 220 2.73 10.69 13.03
C LYS A 220 3.33 12.00 13.52
N GLU A 221 4.61 12.02 13.90
CA GLU A 221 5.18 13.27 14.45
C GLU A 221 5.39 14.38 13.42
N ILE A 222 5.46 14.03 12.13
CA ILE A 222 5.68 15.03 11.07
C ILE A 222 4.36 15.64 10.55
N ARG A 223 3.24 14.89 10.59
CA ARG A 223 1.95 15.36 10.04
C ARG A 223 1.16 16.28 10.99
N THR A 224 1.19 16.05 12.29
CA THR A 224 0.42 16.87 13.25
C THR A 224 0.96 18.30 13.36
N LYS A 225 2.26 18.52 13.35
CA LYS A 225 2.85 19.87 13.38
C LYS A 225 2.53 20.67 12.10
N LYS A 226 2.64 20.06 10.90
CA LYS A 226 2.31 20.75 9.63
C LYS A 226 0.81 21.03 9.46
N ALA A 227 -0.07 20.11 9.85
CA ALA A 227 -1.52 20.31 9.77
C ALA A 227 -2.00 21.39 10.76
N THR A 228 -1.44 21.42 11.96
CA THR A 228 -1.76 22.44 12.97
C THR A 228 -1.26 23.83 12.55
N GLU A 229 -0.06 23.94 11.96
CA GLU A 229 0.48 25.18 11.44
C GLU A 229 -0.28 25.70 10.20
N GLN A 230 -0.72 24.81 9.30
CA GLN A 230 -1.53 25.19 8.14
C GLN A 230 -2.94 25.65 8.53
N ASN A 231 -3.57 25.00 9.50
CA ASN A 231 -4.86 25.43 10.04
C ASN A 231 -4.75 26.76 10.82
N ALA A 232 -3.69 26.95 11.61
CA ALA A 232 -3.44 28.22 12.29
C ALA A 232 -3.19 29.38 11.31
N LYS A 233 -2.48 29.13 10.18
CA LYS A 233 -2.27 30.14 9.12
C LYS A 233 -3.57 30.45 8.37
N LYS A 234 -4.42 29.46 8.08
CA LYS A 234 -5.73 29.68 7.47
C LYS A 234 -6.68 30.49 8.35
N ASN A 235 -6.71 30.19 9.65
CA ASN A 235 -7.55 30.93 10.58
C ASN A 235 -7.09 32.39 10.74
N LYS A 236 -5.79 32.66 10.88
CA LYS A 236 -5.26 34.04 10.92
C LYS A 236 -5.54 34.82 9.64
N PHE A 237 -5.50 34.17 8.47
CA PHE A 237 -5.83 34.80 7.19
C PHE A 237 -7.33 35.12 7.08
N ALA A 238 -8.20 34.22 7.55
CA ALA A 238 -9.65 34.45 7.58
C ALA A 238 -10.03 35.58 8.53
N GLU A 239 -9.42 35.66 9.72
CA GLU A 239 -9.63 36.76 10.69
C GLU A 239 -9.17 38.12 10.14
N LYS A 240 -8.05 38.15 9.42
CA LYS A 240 -7.56 39.39 8.79
C LYS A 240 -8.51 39.86 7.68
N LEU A 241 -9.04 38.95 6.84
CA LEU A 241 -10.05 39.32 5.83
C LEU A 241 -11.36 39.81 6.41
N GLN A 242 -11.80 39.29 7.56
CA GLN A 242 -12.99 39.81 8.27
C GLN A 242 -12.75 41.17 8.89
N ALA A 243 -11.56 41.41 9.42
CA ALA A 243 -11.19 42.74 10.00
C ALA A 243 -11.11 43.83 8.91
N ASP A 244 -10.57 43.51 7.73
CA ASP A 244 -10.47 44.44 6.62
C ASP A 244 -11.85 44.73 5.98
N ARG A 245 -12.77 43.76 5.93
CA ARG A 245 -14.18 44.01 5.53
C ARG A 245 -14.92 44.93 6.47
N LYS A 246 -14.76 44.76 7.79
CA LYS A 246 -15.38 45.66 8.80
C LYS A 246 -14.86 47.11 8.71
N LYS A 247 -13.59 47.30 8.33
CA LYS A 247 -13.02 48.67 8.15
C LYS A 247 -13.53 49.34 6.89
N SER A 248 -13.82 48.58 5.81
CA SER A 248 -14.38 49.13 4.57
C SER A 248 -15.85 49.58 4.70
N ASP A 249 -16.64 48.91 5.56
CA ASP A 249 -18.05 49.25 5.77
C ASP A 249 -18.23 50.47 6.70
N THR A 250 -17.31 50.69 7.63
CA THR A 250 -17.37 51.88 8.51
C THR A 250 -16.89 53.18 7.83
N GLY A 251 -16.20 53.04 6.67
CA GLY A 251 -15.75 54.20 5.85
C GLY A 251 -16.81 54.82 4.93
N LYS A 252 -17.90 54.08 4.61
CA LYS A 252 -18.96 54.55 3.71
C LYS A 252 -20.07 55.39 4.35
N HIS A 253 -20.12 55.49 5.69
CA HIS A 253 -21.19 56.23 6.39
C HIS A 253 -20.78 57.66 6.83
N LYS A 254 -19.60 58.16 6.42
CA LYS A 254 -19.16 59.54 6.77
C LYS A 254 -19.08 60.53 5.61
N LYS A 255 -19.64 60.23 4.43
CA LYS A 255 -19.71 61.21 3.32
C LYS A 255 -21.13 61.36 2.81
N GLY A 256 -21.98 61.98 3.64
CA GLY A 256 -23.36 62.29 3.26
C GLY A 256 -24.04 63.24 4.24
N ARG A 257 -23.40 64.37 4.54
CA ARG A 257 -24.04 65.57 5.12
C ARG A 257 -23.07 66.72 4.99
N LYS A 258 -23.16 67.47 3.93
CA LYS A 258 -23.06 68.92 3.83
C LYS A 258 -23.76 69.34 2.55
#